data_fcce067833acdbccd0aa861a4c512d58
#
_entry.id   fcce067833acdbccd0aa861a4c512d58
#
_cell.length_a   1.000
_cell.length_b   1.000
_cell.length_c   1.000
_cell.angle_alpha   90.00
_cell.angle_beta   90.00
_cell.angle_gamma   90.00
#
_symmetry.space_group_name_H-M   'P 1'
#
loop_
_entity.id
_entity.type
_entity.pdbx_description
1 polymer ?
#
loop_
_entity_poly.entity_id
_entity_poly.type
_entity_poly.pdbx_seq_one_letter_code
_entity_poly.pdbx_strand_id
1 'polypeptide(L)'
;MGSTGPGLDFGAFQKIDDISSGFNNSNTEFNIQIGGQTAEIASLNQLIISISGVIQEPNSAFTFGSTRSTIAFTGAPQSTDTFFGILLGNSFDAGTPADASISFEKLTTINGVYRNVQTLTQNLTLAASDNALVAGPFTVQSGSTLTVPSGATFVIV
;
A
#
# COMPACT_ATOMS: atom_id res chain seq x y z
N MET A 1 -4.00 -21.95 -7.45
CA MET A 1 -5.06 -21.55 -6.49
C MET A 1 -4.71 -20.18 -5.98
N GLY A 2 -5.48 -19.15 -6.41
CA GLY A 2 -5.23 -17.78 -6.01
C GLY A 2 -5.51 -17.61 -4.52
N SER A 3 -4.64 -16.90 -3.83
CA SER A 3 -4.83 -16.46 -2.46
C SER A 3 -6.10 -15.58 -2.41
N THR A 4 -7.15 -16.06 -1.78
CA THR A 4 -8.34 -15.29 -1.46
C THR A 4 -8.19 -14.63 -0.08
N GLY A 5 -7.14 -13.81 0.08
CA GLY A 5 -7.18 -12.82 1.13
C GLY A 5 -7.97 -11.61 0.60
N PRO A 6 -8.80 -10.91 1.41
CA PRO A 6 -9.36 -9.64 1.01
C PRO A 6 -8.23 -8.63 0.92
N GLY A 7 -7.52 -8.64 -0.21
CA GLY A 7 -6.59 -7.59 -0.55
C GLY A 7 -7.42 -6.32 -0.81
N LEU A 8 -7.09 -5.24 -0.12
CA LEU A 8 -7.50 -3.92 -0.57
C LEU A 8 -7.01 -3.79 -2.01
N ASP A 9 -7.93 -3.79 -2.96
CA ASP A 9 -7.62 -3.52 -4.35
C ASP A 9 -7.20 -2.06 -4.45
N PHE A 10 -5.89 -1.84 -4.48
CA PHE A 10 -5.32 -0.51 -4.61
C PHE A 10 -5.73 0.07 -5.97
N GLY A 11 -6.37 1.24 -5.94
CA GLY A 11 -6.88 1.91 -7.13
C GLY A 11 -8.32 1.58 -7.52
N ALA A 12 -8.99 0.66 -6.81
CA ALA A 12 -10.40 0.38 -7.02
C ALA A 12 -11.31 1.30 -6.19
N PHE A 13 -12.48 1.61 -6.74
CA PHE A 13 -13.56 2.21 -5.98
C PHE A 13 -14.24 1.11 -5.16
N GLN A 14 -14.30 1.25 -3.86
CA GLN A 14 -14.90 0.25 -2.98
C GLN A 14 -16.15 0.81 -2.31
N LYS A 15 -17.26 0.07 -2.41
CA LYS A 15 -18.47 0.44 -1.68
C LYS A 15 -18.27 0.16 -0.20
N ILE A 16 -18.54 1.16 0.62
CA ILE A 16 -18.59 1.04 2.09
C ILE A 16 -19.84 0.28 2.48
N ASP A 17 -19.74 -0.59 3.46
CA ASP A 17 -20.87 -1.32 4.02
C ASP A 17 -21.88 -0.33 4.64
N ASP A 18 -23.15 -0.68 4.59
CA ASP A 18 -24.23 0.17 5.10
C ASP A 18 -24.16 0.27 6.64
N ILE A 19 -23.94 1.47 7.15
CA ILE A 19 -23.88 1.77 8.58
C ILE A 19 -25.20 2.35 9.13
N SER A 20 -26.22 2.51 8.29
CA SER A 20 -27.49 3.16 8.67
C SER A 20 -28.23 2.43 9.78
N SER A 21 -28.00 1.13 9.94
CA SER A 21 -28.57 0.35 11.07
C SER A 21 -28.12 0.85 12.45
N GLY A 22 -27.01 1.59 12.53
CA GLY A 22 -26.49 2.22 13.74
C GLY A 22 -27.03 3.65 13.97
N PHE A 23 -27.80 4.21 13.05
CA PHE A 23 -28.33 5.56 13.15
C PHE A 23 -29.49 5.62 14.16
N ASN A 24 -29.39 6.50 15.12
CA ASN A 24 -30.34 6.54 16.26
C ASN A 24 -30.58 7.93 16.83
N ASN A 25 -30.28 9.00 16.10
CA ASN A 25 -30.41 10.39 16.49
C ASN A 25 -29.46 10.80 17.64
N SER A 26 -28.52 9.94 18.03
CA SER A 26 -27.59 10.18 19.14
C SER A 26 -26.14 9.81 18.81
N ASN A 27 -25.93 8.67 18.19
CA ASN A 27 -24.61 8.25 17.79
C ASN A 27 -24.07 9.10 16.65
N THR A 28 -22.82 9.53 16.77
CA THR A 28 -22.12 10.29 15.73
C THR A 28 -20.97 9.51 15.14
N GLU A 29 -20.41 8.49 15.84
CA GLU A 29 -19.24 7.76 15.42
C GLU A 29 -19.58 6.35 14.91
N PHE A 30 -19.04 5.97 13.75
CA PHE A 30 -19.32 4.72 13.07
C PHE A 30 -18.06 4.09 12.49
N ASN A 31 -17.94 2.77 12.62
CA ASN A 31 -16.88 2.00 11.98
C ASN A 31 -17.13 1.89 10.47
N ILE A 32 -16.08 2.07 9.70
CA ILE A 32 -16.12 1.88 8.26
C ILE A 32 -15.63 0.48 7.94
N GLN A 33 -16.47 -0.26 7.23
CA GLN A 33 -16.19 -1.62 6.77
C GLN A 33 -16.44 -1.74 5.27
N ILE A 34 -15.75 -2.69 4.66
CA ILE A 34 -15.88 -3.06 3.25
C ILE A 34 -15.94 -4.59 3.20
N GLY A 35 -17.09 -5.13 2.77
CA GLY A 35 -17.29 -6.56 2.75
C GLY A 35 -17.15 -7.22 4.13
N GLY A 36 -17.58 -6.56 5.20
CA GLY A 36 -17.47 -7.02 6.57
C GLY A 36 -16.09 -6.89 7.21
N GLN A 37 -15.10 -6.33 6.50
CA GLN A 37 -13.75 -6.13 7.02
C GLN A 37 -13.53 -4.64 7.35
N THR A 38 -12.83 -4.37 8.46
CA THR A 38 -12.46 -3.01 8.85
C THR A 38 -11.58 -2.36 7.79
N ALA A 39 -11.97 -1.17 7.32
CA ALA A 39 -11.23 -0.41 6.34
C ALA A 39 -10.38 0.67 7.03
N GLU A 40 -9.09 0.73 6.72
CA GLU A 40 -8.24 1.85 7.11
C GLU A 40 -8.30 2.95 6.07
N ILE A 41 -8.57 4.18 6.53
CA ILE A 41 -8.77 5.36 5.69
C ILE A 41 -7.54 6.26 5.85
N ALA A 42 -6.77 6.43 4.79
CA ALA A 42 -5.59 7.28 4.84
C ALA A 42 -5.96 8.78 4.89
N SER A 43 -7.01 9.17 4.19
CA SER A 43 -7.51 10.57 4.14
C SER A 43 -9.04 10.60 4.03
N LEU A 44 -9.68 11.52 4.74
CA LEU A 44 -11.13 11.74 4.63
C LEU A 44 -11.55 12.18 3.21
N ASN A 45 -10.65 12.80 2.47
CA ASN A 45 -10.90 13.22 1.07
C ASN A 45 -11.04 12.02 0.11
N GLN A 46 -10.72 10.81 0.56
CA GLN A 46 -10.97 9.57 -0.18
C GLN A 46 -12.40 9.05 -0.01
N LEU A 47 -13.18 9.65 0.88
CA LEU A 47 -14.53 9.23 1.15
C LEU A 47 -15.54 10.09 0.41
N ILE A 48 -16.43 9.45 -0.34
CA ILE A 48 -17.69 10.05 -0.78
C ILE A 48 -18.78 9.45 0.09
N ILE A 49 -19.37 10.25 0.93
CA ILE A 49 -20.45 9.84 1.86
C ILE A 49 -21.71 10.62 1.53
N SER A 50 -22.82 9.92 1.53
CA SER A 50 -24.15 10.49 1.38
C SER A 50 -25.06 10.02 2.50
N ILE A 51 -25.74 10.95 3.14
CA ILE A 51 -26.82 10.71 4.10
C ILE A 51 -28.14 11.15 3.46
N SER A 52 -29.08 10.24 3.32
CA SER A 52 -30.40 10.49 2.70
C SER A 52 -30.31 11.21 1.35
N GLY A 53 -29.29 10.85 0.53
CA GLY A 53 -29.05 11.44 -0.79
C GLY A 53 -28.25 12.75 -0.79
N VAL A 54 -27.90 13.29 0.37
CA VAL A 54 -27.10 14.54 0.50
C VAL A 54 -25.64 14.16 0.73
N ILE A 55 -24.76 14.68 -0.13
CA ILE A 55 -23.31 14.50 0.01
C ILE A 55 -22.81 15.23 1.25
N GLN A 56 -22.00 14.54 2.03
CA GLN A 56 -21.38 15.07 3.24
C GLN A 56 -19.96 15.54 2.93
N GLU A 57 -19.64 16.77 3.31
CA GLU A 57 -18.32 17.35 3.05
C GLU A 57 -17.29 16.86 4.08
N PRO A 58 -16.15 16.27 3.63
CA PRO A 58 -15.06 15.88 4.53
C PRO A 58 -14.52 17.07 5.34
N ASN A 59 -14.15 16.82 6.59
CA ASN A 59 -13.65 17.81 7.56
C ASN A 59 -14.66 18.90 7.97
N SER A 60 -15.86 18.91 7.40
CA SER A 60 -16.94 19.84 7.73
C SER A 60 -18.14 19.10 8.32
N ALA A 61 -18.73 18.18 7.54
CA ALA A 61 -19.87 17.38 7.97
C ALA A 61 -19.45 16.11 8.75
N PHE A 62 -18.25 15.63 8.53
CA PHE A 62 -17.65 14.50 9.28
C PHE A 62 -16.13 14.62 9.38
N THR A 63 -15.57 14.01 10.42
CA THR A 63 -14.14 13.91 10.69
C THR A 63 -13.73 12.46 10.94
N PHE A 64 -12.43 12.19 11.17
CA PHE A 64 -12.06 10.93 11.79
C PHE A 64 -12.65 10.83 13.19
N GLY A 65 -13.11 9.63 13.53
CA GLY A 65 -13.51 9.29 14.90
C GLY A 65 -12.29 8.93 15.76
N SER A 66 -12.48 7.97 16.65
CA SER A 66 -11.43 7.51 17.57
C SER A 66 -10.26 6.81 16.89
N THR A 67 -10.46 6.28 15.69
CA THR A 67 -9.45 5.58 14.89
C THR A 67 -9.49 6.00 13.42
N ARG A 68 -8.51 5.55 12.62
CA ARG A 68 -8.49 5.72 11.17
C ARG A 68 -9.54 4.89 10.42
N SER A 69 -10.19 3.98 11.13
CA SER A 69 -11.26 3.13 10.60
C SER A 69 -12.65 3.61 11.01
N THR A 70 -12.74 4.76 11.69
CA THR A 70 -14.01 5.34 12.15
C THR A 70 -14.19 6.74 11.61
N ILE A 71 -15.44 7.10 11.34
CA ILE A 71 -15.85 8.46 11.03
C ILE A 71 -16.80 8.98 12.10
N ALA A 72 -16.71 10.27 12.40
CA ALA A 72 -17.59 10.96 13.32
C ALA A 72 -18.31 12.08 12.58
N PHE A 73 -19.63 11.99 12.47
CA PHE A 73 -20.47 13.06 11.93
C PHE A 73 -20.59 14.22 12.91
N THR A 74 -20.65 15.43 12.40
CA THR A 74 -20.85 16.66 13.21
C THR A 74 -22.23 16.68 13.87
N GLY A 75 -23.24 16.09 13.20
CA GLY A 75 -24.58 15.87 13.73
C GLY A 75 -24.96 14.41 13.67
N ALA A 76 -25.63 13.87 14.69
CA ALA A 76 -26.07 12.49 14.70
C ALA A 76 -27.11 12.24 13.59
N PRO A 77 -26.88 11.25 12.70
CA PRO A 77 -27.88 10.87 11.69
C PRO A 77 -29.16 10.35 12.34
N GLN A 78 -30.30 10.66 11.73
CA GLN A 78 -31.58 10.21 12.22
C GLN A 78 -31.79 8.71 11.94
N SER A 79 -32.57 8.06 12.77
CA SER A 79 -32.87 6.61 12.59
C SER A 79 -33.61 6.26 11.28
N THR A 80 -34.13 7.27 10.59
CA THR A 80 -34.78 7.14 9.27
C THR A 80 -33.86 7.48 8.11
N ASP A 81 -32.64 7.98 8.38
CA ASP A 81 -31.68 8.32 7.34
C ASP A 81 -31.09 7.08 6.70
N THR A 82 -30.82 7.20 5.42
CA THR A 82 -30.11 6.16 4.64
C THR A 82 -28.65 6.54 4.47
N PHE A 83 -27.82 5.51 4.30
CA PHE A 83 -26.37 5.69 4.08
C PHE A 83 -25.95 5.15 2.72
N PHE A 84 -25.06 5.88 2.08
CA PHE A 84 -24.28 5.39 0.95
C PHE A 84 -22.85 5.95 1.06
N GLY A 85 -21.87 5.09 0.84
CA GLY A 85 -20.47 5.53 0.88
C GLY A 85 -19.59 4.77 -0.12
N ILE A 86 -18.61 5.49 -0.63
CA ILE A 86 -17.54 4.96 -1.49
C ILE A 86 -16.20 5.39 -0.90
N LEU A 87 -15.28 4.44 -0.78
CA LEU A 87 -13.86 4.69 -0.57
C LEU A 87 -13.18 4.73 -1.94
N LEU A 88 -12.59 5.87 -2.26
CA LEU A 88 -11.72 6.05 -3.42
C LEU A 88 -10.35 5.48 -3.06
N GLY A 89 -9.91 4.44 -3.77
CA GLY A 89 -8.59 3.89 -3.59
C GLY A 89 -7.51 4.94 -3.90
N ASN A 90 -6.38 4.85 -3.19
CA ASN A 90 -5.21 5.64 -3.54
C ASN A 90 -4.72 5.24 -4.94
N SER A 91 -4.37 6.20 -5.77
CA SER A 91 -3.42 5.93 -6.84
C SER A 91 -2.13 5.49 -6.14
N PHE A 92 -1.75 4.23 -6.32
CA PHE A 92 -0.51 3.69 -5.78
C PHE A 92 0.64 4.42 -6.48
N ASP A 93 1.33 5.31 -5.77
CA ASP A 93 2.70 5.62 -6.12
C ASP A 93 3.50 4.35 -5.79
N ALA A 94 3.81 3.60 -6.83
CA ALA A 94 4.66 2.42 -6.73
C ALA A 94 6.10 2.87 -6.45
N GLY A 95 6.29 3.65 -5.39
CA GLY A 95 7.59 4.11 -4.93
C GLY A 95 8.66 3.02 -5.01
N THR A 96 9.88 3.35 -4.80
CA THR A 96 10.97 2.35 -4.73
C THR A 96 10.54 1.20 -3.84
N PRO A 97 10.49 -0.05 -4.35
CA PRO A 97 10.18 -1.20 -3.51
C PRO A 97 11.09 -1.20 -2.28
N ALA A 98 10.56 -1.58 -1.13
CA ALA A 98 11.38 -1.73 0.07
C ALA A 98 12.51 -2.74 -0.19
N ASP A 99 13.65 -2.55 0.49
CA ASP A 99 14.79 -3.46 0.39
C ASP A 99 14.35 -4.92 0.64
N ALA A 100 14.83 -5.82 -0.20
CA ALA A 100 14.48 -7.25 -0.19
C ALA A 100 13.00 -7.59 -0.47
N SER A 101 12.17 -6.63 -0.91
CA SER A 101 10.75 -6.86 -1.22
C SER A 101 10.50 -7.42 -2.62
N ILE A 102 11.50 -7.40 -3.51
CA ILE A 102 11.39 -7.97 -4.86
C ILE A 102 11.96 -9.38 -4.84
N SER A 103 11.09 -10.39 -4.90
CA SER A 103 11.53 -11.77 -5.09
C SER A 103 12.01 -12.00 -6.52
N PHE A 104 12.87 -13.01 -6.71
CA PHE A 104 13.39 -13.41 -8.03
C PHE A 104 12.27 -13.65 -9.06
N GLU A 105 11.13 -14.18 -8.63
CA GLU A 105 9.97 -14.46 -9.51
C GLU A 105 9.33 -13.17 -10.06
N LYS A 106 9.56 -12.02 -9.42
CA LYS A 106 9.08 -10.71 -9.88
C LYS A 106 10.06 -9.97 -10.78
N LEU A 107 11.28 -10.49 -10.91
CA LEU A 107 12.27 -9.95 -11.83
C LEU A 107 12.01 -10.55 -13.22
N THR A 108 11.13 -9.90 -13.99
CA THR A 108 10.95 -10.25 -15.41
C THR A 108 12.10 -9.68 -16.23
N THR A 109 12.81 -10.57 -16.92
CA THR A 109 13.82 -10.17 -17.90
C THR A 109 13.14 -9.72 -19.20
N ILE A 110 13.62 -8.63 -19.81
CA ILE A 110 13.18 -8.27 -21.15
C ILE A 110 13.89 -9.19 -22.13
N ASN A 111 13.13 -10.05 -22.80
CA ASN A 111 13.65 -11.05 -23.76
C ASN A 111 14.72 -11.99 -23.16
N GLY A 112 14.64 -12.30 -21.86
CA GLY A 112 15.60 -13.18 -21.20
C GLY A 112 16.97 -12.57 -20.90
N VAL A 113 17.13 -11.25 -21.05
CA VAL A 113 18.42 -10.57 -20.85
C VAL A 113 18.46 -9.87 -19.49
N TYR A 114 19.40 -10.28 -18.63
CA TYR A 114 19.77 -9.53 -17.43
C TYR A 114 20.80 -8.45 -17.78
N ARG A 115 20.62 -7.26 -17.22
CA ARG A 115 21.56 -6.14 -17.38
C ARG A 115 22.14 -5.75 -16.05
N ASN A 116 23.45 -5.60 -15.99
CA ASN A 116 24.15 -4.98 -14.87
C ASN A 116 24.98 -3.79 -15.36
N VAL A 117 25.32 -2.91 -14.44
CA VAL A 117 26.28 -1.84 -14.70
C VAL A 117 27.71 -2.41 -14.72
N GLN A 118 28.57 -1.88 -15.57
CA GLN A 118 29.96 -2.32 -15.68
C GLN A 118 30.87 -1.79 -14.57
N THR A 119 30.42 -0.77 -13.83
CA THR A 119 31.25 -0.12 -12.82
C THR A 119 30.49 -0.03 -11.49
N LEU A 120 31.10 -0.57 -10.44
CA LEU A 120 30.66 -0.38 -9.06
C LEU A 120 31.12 1.00 -8.58
N THR A 121 30.16 1.88 -8.31
CA THR A 121 30.43 3.28 -7.91
C THR A 121 30.19 3.53 -6.41
N GLN A 122 29.75 2.52 -5.67
CA GLN A 122 29.48 2.58 -4.22
C GLN A 122 30.08 1.34 -3.54
N ASN A 123 30.22 1.40 -2.22
CA ASN A 123 30.66 0.23 -1.47
C ASN A 123 29.56 -0.85 -1.49
N LEU A 124 29.96 -2.08 -1.78
CA LEU A 124 29.10 -3.26 -1.73
C LEU A 124 29.72 -4.32 -0.85
N THR A 125 28.98 -4.78 0.15
CA THR A 125 29.36 -5.91 1.00
C THR A 125 28.33 -7.02 0.83
N LEU A 126 28.78 -8.21 0.44
CA LEU A 126 27.93 -9.40 0.39
C LEU A 126 27.76 -9.98 1.80
N ALA A 127 26.60 -10.59 2.08
CA ALA A 127 26.46 -11.41 3.28
C ALA A 127 27.26 -12.72 3.10
N ALA A 128 27.66 -13.35 4.21
CA ALA A 128 28.45 -14.59 4.16
C ALA A 128 27.72 -15.76 3.48
N SER A 129 26.40 -15.69 3.36
CA SER A 129 25.54 -16.70 2.69
C SER A 129 25.23 -16.35 1.23
N ASP A 130 25.76 -15.24 0.69
CA ASP A 130 25.36 -14.76 -0.63
C ASP A 130 26.23 -15.37 -1.75
N ASN A 131 25.57 -15.65 -2.87
CA ASN A 131 26.22 -15.89 -4.15
C ASN A 131 25.80 -14.78 -5.11
N ALA A 132 26.76 -14.04 -5.65
CA ALA A 132 26.52 -12.95 -6.59
C ALA A 132 27.19 -13.25 -7.94
N LEU A 133 26.48 -12.86 -9.02
CA LEU A 133 26.91 -13.02 -10.39
C LEU A 133 26.82 -11.67 -11.12
N VAL A 134 27.82 -11.32 -11.90
CA VAL A 134 27.82 -10.15 -12.76
C VAL A 134 28.39 -10.50 -14.14
N ALA A 135 27.82 -9.93 -15.20
CA ALA A 135 28.40 -10.04 -16.53
C ALA A 135 29.54 -9.03 -16.69
N GLY A 136 30.71 -9.52 -17.17
CA GLY A 136 31.89 -8.69 -17.39
C GLY A 136 31.83 -7.86 -18.69
N PRO A 137 32.73 -6.87 -18.84
CA PRO A 137 33.76 -6.45 -17.89
C PRO A 137 33.18 -5.74 -16.67
N PHE A 138 33.77 -5.96 -15.50
CA PHE A 138 33.34 -5.33 -14.25
C PHE A 138 34.50 -4.59 -13.58
N THR A 139 34.29 -3.35 -13.22
CA THR A 139 35.31 -2.46 -12.63
C THR A 139 34.81 -1.93 -11.29
N VAL A 140 35.69 -1.89 -10.29
CA VAL A 140 35.42 -1.17 -9.03
C VAL A 140 36.04 0.20 -9.16
N GLN A 141 35.25 1.26 -9.05
CA GLN A 141 35.71 2.64 -9.14
C GLN A 141 36.68 2.96 -8.01
N SER A 142 37.66 3.84 -8.27
CA SER A 142 38.56 4.36 -7.24
C SER A 142 37.75 4.98 -6.08
N GLY A 143 38.04 4.56 -4.84
CA GLY A 143 37.27 4.97 -3.65
C GLY A 143 36.07 4.10 -3.30
N SER A 144 35.69 3.14 -4.17
CA SER A 144 34.69 2.14 -3.87
C SER A 144 35.32 0.79 -3.47
N THR A 145 34.62 0.00 -2.71
CA THR A 145 35.08 -1.31 -2.22
C THR A 145 34.01 -2.38 -2.47
N LEU A 146 34.43 -3.52 -3.03
CA LEU A 146 33.67 -4.75 -3.04
C LEU A 146 34.22 -5.68 -1.96
N THR A 147 33.38 -6.02 -0.96
CA THR A 147 33.76 -6.94 0.10
C THR A 147 33.03 -8.27 -0.09
N VAL A 148 33.79 -9.35 -0.25
CA VAL A 148 33.30 -10.73 -0.34
C VAL A 148 33.79 -11.46 0.89
N PRO A 149 32.93 -11.63 1.93
CA PRO A 149 33.33 -12.32 3.16
C PRO A 149 33.49 -13.82 2.95
N SER A 150 34.10 -14.48 3.93
CA SER A 150 34.22 -15.94 3.92
C SER A 150 32.83 -16.59 3.90
N GLY A 151 32.60 -17.52 2.97
CA GLY A 151 31.31 -18.15 2.73
C GLY A 151 30.49 -17.51 1.61
N ALA A 152 30.79 -16.30 1.19
CA ALA A 152 30.18 -15.67 0.02
C ALA A 152 30.96 -15.99 -1.26
N THR A 153 30.26 -15.95 -2.41
CA THR A 153 30.88 -16.13 -3.73
C THR A 153 30.50 -14.97 -4.63
N PHE A 154 31.48 -14.42 -5.36
CA PHE A 154 31.28 -13.41 -6.39
C PHE A 154 31.88 -13.90 -7.70
N VAL A 155 31.05 -14.02 -8.75
CA VAL A 155 31.45 -14.54 -10.06
C VAL A 155 31.28 -13.48 -11.14
N ILE A 156 32.30 -13.32 -11.98
CA ILE A 156 32.24 -12.51 -13.21
C ILE A 156 32.25 -13.47 -14.39
N VAL A 157 31.26 -13.39 -15.29
CA VAL A 157 31.12 -14.22 -16.49
C VAL A 157 31.18 -13.39 -17.76
#